data_17ba664b1c0672e862c43fae55fa7d31
#
_entry.id   17ba664b1c0672e862c43fae55fa7d31
#
_cell.length_a   1.000
_cell.length_b   1.000
_cell.length_c   1.000
_cell.angle_alpha   90.00
_cell.angle_beta   90.00
_cell.angle_gamma   90.00
#
_symmetry.space_group_name_H-M   'P 1'
#
loop_
_entity.id
_entity.type
_entity.pdbx_description
1 polymer ?
#
loop_
_entity_poly.entity_id
_entity_poly.type
_entity_poly.pdbx_seq_one_letter_code
_entity_poly.pdbx_strand_id
1 'polypeptide(L)'
;MEKFIYKEPYLEEGKTILEVNLFPGKYCNFNCIFCPVSRKLVHVQTQESVDLGNLDFAIQDLRQRIQRIKPEMVFLNSLGESVLLKGVEQVIDAVHMEQVPIRLLSNGYLYGTPAYAALAGRCEEVIGELKMGREEAFQKAQRPIASYTVRQHLQNMINFRKSYTGRFHLEITVVKGYSDDPESLDIFRSAVAVLKPDMLQIVTPEFPFNKVLGISQDELKKVTELLTSSNQ
;
A
#
# COMPACT_ATOMS: atom_id res chain seq x y z
N MET A 1 11.68 -20.11 -2.13
CA MET A 1 10.33 -19.92 -2.78
C MET A 1 10.48 -20.12 -4.29
N GLU A 2 9.57 -20.90 -4.92
CA GLU A 2 9.71 -21.24 -6.34
C GLU A 2 9.28 -20.09 -7.27
N LYS A 3 8.22 -19.35 -6.93
CA LYS A 3 7.72 -18.21 -7.73
C LYS A 3 6.89 -17.26 -6.90
N PHE A 4 6.79 -16.01 -7.37
CA PHE A 4 5.83 -15.03 -6.91
C PHE A 4 4.43 -15.30 -7.50
N ILE A 5 3.42 -14.60 -7.01
CA ILE A 5 2.05 -14.68 -7.53
C ILE A 5 1.80 -13.45 -8.41
N TYR A 6 1.26 -13.65 -9.59
CA TYR A 6 1.03 -12.59 -10.56
C TYR A 6 -0.45 -12.46 -10.89
N LYS A 7 -0.92 -11.23 -11.09
CA LYS A 7 -2.16 -10.99 -11.84
C LYS A 7 -1.88 -11.00 -13.34
N GLU A 8 -2.93 -11.24 -14.11
CA GLU A 8 -2.84 -11.03 -15.56
C GLU A 8 -2.48 -9.56 -15.82
N PRO A 9 -1.55 -9.29 -16.76
CA PRO A 9 -1.18 -7.93 -17.10
C PRO A 9 -2.40 -7.11 -17.56
N TYR A 10 -2.47 -5.85 -17.15
CA TYR A 10 -3.57 -4.97 -17.49
C TYR A 10 -3.07 -3.59 -17.89
N LEU A 11 -3.96 -2.82 -18.55
CA LEU A 11 -3.67 -1.43 -18.92
C LEU A 11 -4.20 -0.47 -17.87
N GLU A 12 -3.34 0.46 -17.44
CA GLU A 12 -3.70 1.57 -16.56
C GLU A 12 -3.03 2.84 -17.08
N GLU A 13 -3.81 3.88 -17.35
CA GLU A 13 -3.31 5.15 -17.92
C GLU A 13 -2.47 4.96 -19.19
N GLY A 14 -2.80 3.96 -20.00
CA GLY A 14 -2.09 3.62 -21.22
C GLY A 14 -0.80 2.83 -21.04
N LYS A 15 -0.43 2.47 -19.82
CA LYS A 15 0.75 1.65 -19.50
C LYS A 15 0.36 0.21 -19.20
N THR A 16 1.15 -0.74 -19.67
CA THR A 16 1.02 -2.16 -19.31
C THR A 16 1.62 -2.38 -17.92
N ILE A 17 0.79 -2.83 -16.99
CA ILE A 17 1.18 -3.10 -15.60
C ILE A 17 1.34 -4.60 -15.39
N LEU A 18 2.46 -5.01 -14.79
CA LEU A 18 2.68 -6.35 -14.24
C LEU A 18 2.58 -6.28 -12.72
N GLU A 19 1.46 -6.74 -12.16
CA GLU A 19 1.26 -6.76 -10.71
C GLU A 19 1.80 -8.04 -10.10
N VAL A 20 2.59 -7.89 -9.03
CA VAL A 20 3.35 -8.96 -8.39
C VAL A 20 3.05 -8.98 -6.90
N ASN A 21 2.58 -10.12 -6.40
CA ASN A 21 2.45 -10.40 -4.98
C ASN A 21 3.62 -11.29 -4.53
N LEU A 22 4.36 -10.81 -3.54
CA LEU A 22 5.59 -11.43 -3.05
C LEU A 22 5.35 -12.53 -2.00
N PHE A 23 4.11 -12.68 -1.49
CA PHE A 23 3.81 -13.58 -0.37
C PHE A 23 2.76 -14.65 -0.70
N PRO A 24 2.90 -15.88 -0.18
CA PRO A 24 1.88 -16.92 -0.31
C PRO A 24 0.69 -16.72 0.64
N GLY A 25 0.78 -15.79 1.58
CA GLY A 25 -0.23 -15.44 2.57
C GLY A 25 -0.11 -13.99 3.01
N LYS A 26 -0.92 -13.59 3.99
CA LYS A 26 -0.86 -12.23 4.54
C LYS A 26 0.24 -12.12 5.60
N TYR A 27 1.22 -11.27 5.33
CA TYR A 27 2.24 -10.83 6.29
C TYR A 27 2.17 -9.31 6.38
N CYS A 28 1.66 -8.76 7.50
CA CYS A 28 1.34 -7.35 7.60
C CYS A 28 1.45 -6.84 9.03
N ASN A 29 1.73 -5.56 9.19
CA ASN A 29 1.76 -4.88 10.49
C ASN A 29 0.35 -4.60 11.04
N PHE A 30 -0.67 -4.69 10.17
CA PHE A 30 -2.08 -4.46 10.51
C PHE A 30 -2.94 -5.72 10.38
N ASN A 31 -3.98 -5.78 11.21
CA ASN A 31 -5.01 -6.81 11.13
C ASN A 31 -6.40 -6.18 10.90
N CYS A 32 -6.51 -5.39 9.82
CA CYS A 32 -7.71 -4.63 9.49
C CYS A 32 -8.96 -5.53 9.41
N ILE A 33 -10.08 -5.06 9.97
CA ILE A 33 -11.35 -5.79 9.93
C ILE A 33 -11.93 -5.89 8.52
N PHE A 34 -11.56 -4.97 7.64
CA PHE A 34 -12.00 -4.85 6.23
C PHE A 34 -10.93 -5.31 5.23
N CYS A 35 -9.92 -6.06 5.67
CA CYS A 35 -8.87 -6.56 4.79
C CYS A 35 -9.44 -7.57 3.79
N PRO A 36 -9.31 -7.37 2.46
CA PRO A 36 -9.89 -8.25 1.45
C PRO A 36 -9.19 -9.60 1.36
N VAL A 37 -8.00 -9.74 1.95
CA VAL A 37 -7.26 -11.00 1.92
C VAL A 37 -8.04 -12.12 2.60
N SER A 38 -8.22 -13.22 1.88
CA SER A 38 -9.00 -14.37 2.35
C SER A 38 -8.49 -14.91 3.69
N ARG A 39 -9.39 -15.09 4.65
CA ARG A 39 -9.10 -15.72 5.94
C ARG A 39 -8.72 -17.21 5.87
N LYS A 40 -8.85 -17.84 4.69
CA LYS A 40 -8.37 -19.19 4.43
C LYS A 40 -6.86 -19.25 4.21
N LEU A 41 -6.23 -18.13 3.90
CA LEU A 41 -4.78 -18.04 3.77
C LEU A 41 -4.12 -17.86 5.14
N VAL A 42 -2.82 -18.11 5.19
CA VAL A 42 -2.01 -17.80 6.37
C VAL A 42 -2.05 -16.29 6.62
N HIS A 43 -2.32 -15.90 7.86
CA HIS A 43 -2.30 -14.52 8.34
C HIS A 43 -1.32 -14.39 9.49
N VAL A 44 -0.25 -13.64 9.26
CA VAL A 44 0.76 -13.33 10.27
C VAL A 44 0.82 -11.82 10.45
N GLN A 45 0.50 -11.36 11.67
CA GLN A 45 0.71 -9.96 12.03
C GLN A 45 2.14 -9.82 12.55
N THR A 46 2.97 -9.06 11.84
CA THR A 46 4.41 -8.91 12.16
C THR A 46 4.94 -7.55 11.71
N GLN A 47 6.01 -7.11 12.35
CA GLN A 47 6.86 -6.01 11.91
C GLN A 47 8.28 -6.49 11.56
N GLU A 48 8.55 -7.75 11.79
CA GLU A 48 9.84 -8.37 11.47
C GLU A 48 9.89 -8.82 10.02
N SER A 49 11.08 -8.83 9.44
CA SER A 49 11.26 -9.34 8.09
C SER A 49 10.90 -10.82 7.99
N VAL A 50 10.25 -11.19 6.90
CA VAL A 50 9.73 -12.53 6.64
C VAL A 50 10.67 -13.28 5.72
N ASP A 51 11.30 -14.33 6.24
CA ASP A 51 12.18 -15.19 5.47
C ASP A 51 11.37 -16.30 4.79
N LEU A 52 11.31 -16.28 3.47
CA LEU A 52 10.67 -17.31 2.63
C LEU A 52 11.71 -18.24 1.98
N GLY A 53 12.94 -18.24 2.48
CA GLY A 53 14.07 -19.00 1.93
C GLY A 53 14.68 -18.36 0.68
N ASN A 54 15.33 -19.18 -0.14
CA ASN A 54 16.00 -18.70 -1.36
C ASN A 54 14.99 -18.17 -2.38
N LEU A 55 15.24 -16.97 -2.92
CA LEU A 55 14.40 -16.27 -3.88
C LEU A 55 14.88 -16.41 -5.33
N ASP A 56 16.02 -17.05 -5.61
CA ASP A 56 16.65 -17.05 -6.93
C ASP A 56 15.71 -17.52 -8.05
N PHE A 57 14.98 -18.62 -7.81
CA PHE A 57 14.01 -19.12 -8.78
C PHE A 57 12.84 -18.16 -9.02
N ALA A 58 12.30 -17.55 -7.95
CA ALA A 58 11.21 -16.60 -8.04
C ALA A 58 11.64 -15.31 -8.75
N ILE A 59 12.86 -14.84 -8.49
CA ILE A 59 13.45 -13.68 -9.16
C ILE A 59 13.73 -13.99 -10.64
N GLN A 60 14.24 -15.18 -10.95
CA GLN A 60 14.45 -15.60 -12.33
C GLN A 60 13.12 -15.68 -13.11
N ASP A 61 12.05 -16.26 -12.51
CA ASP A 61 10.72 -16.30 -13.13
C ASP A 61 10.18 -14.88 -13.37
N LEU A 62 10.35 -13.97 -12.41
CA LEU A 62 9.96 -12.56 -12.54
C LEU A 62 10.67 -11.91 -13.75
N ARG A 63 11.98 -12.04 -13.84
CA ARG A 63 12.76 -11.47 -14.96
C ARG A 63 12.31 -12.03 -16.32
N GLN A 64 12.11 -13.35 -16.44
CA GLN A 64 11.60 -13.98 -17.67
C GLN A 64 10.21 -13.44 -18.05
N ARG A 65 9.33 -13.19 -17.06
CA ARG A 65 8.02 -12.59 -17.31
C ARG A 65 8.14 -11.16 -17.79
N ILE A 66 8.99 -10.34 -17.17
CA ILE A 66 9.24 -8.96 -17.60
C ILE A 66 9.73 -8.95 -19.06
N GLN A 67 10.70 -9.78 -19.41
CA GLN A 67 11.26 -9.87 -20.76
C GLN A 67 10.23 -10.30 -21.81
N ARG A 68 9.30 -11.20 -21.45
CA ARG A 68 8.23 -11.70 -22.31
C ARG A 68 7.10 -10.70 -22.48
N ILE A 69 6.62 -10.09 -21.37
CA ILE A 69 5.45 -9.21 -21.30
C ILE A 69 5.83 -7.79 -21.73
N LYS A 70 7.06 -7.36 -21.40
CA LYS A 70 7.58 -5.99 -21.57
C LYS A 70 6.67 -4.95 -20.92
N PRO A 71 6.36 -5.09 -19.62
CA PRO A 71 5.52 -4.14 -18.91
C PRO A 71 6.22 -2.78 -18.83
N GLU A 72 5.43 -1.72 -18.77
CA GLU A 72 5.93 -0.35 -18.56
C GLU A 72 6.01 0.00 -17.06
N MET A 73 5.48 -0.88 -16.21
CA MET A 73 5.54 -0.76 -14.76
C MET A 73 5.43 -2.14 -14.10
N VAL A 74 6.27 -2.43 -13.12
CA VAL A 74 6.06 -3.55 -12.19
C VAL A 74 5.43 -3.00 -10.92
N PHE A 75 4.26 -3.54 -10.55
CA PHE A 75 3.55 -3.12 -9.36
C PHE A 75 3.69 -4.16 -8.25
N LEU A 76 4.48 -3.85 -7.22
CA LEU A 76 4.62 -4.67 -6.02
C LEU A 76 3.42 -4.44 -5.10
N ASN A 77 2.41 -5.29 -5.23
CA ASN A 77 1.16 -5.27 -4.47
C ASN A 77 0.95 -6.63 -3.79
N SER A 78 1.45 -6.76 -2.59
CA SER A 78 1.45 -8.02 -1.85
C SER A 78 0.21 -8.21 -0.98
N LEU A 79 -0.06 -9.48 -0.62
CA LEU A 79 -1.08 -9.85 0.37
C LEU A 79 -0.70 -9.41 1.80
N GLY A 80 -0.07 -8.26 1.94
CA GLY A 80 0.43 -7.71 3.19
C GLY A 80 1.33 -6.52 2.91
N GLU A 81 2.46 -6.44 3.61
CA GLU A 81 3.42 -5.35 3.44
C GLU A 81 4.65 -5.87 2.68
N SER A 82 4.78 -5.46 1.41
CA SER A 82 5.81 -5.97 0.50
C SER A 82 7.23 -5.83 1.02
N VAL A 83 7.54 -4.73 1.70
CA VAL A 83 8.90 -4.46 2.23
C VAL A 83 9.29 -5.36 3.41
N LEU A 84 8.37 -6.16 3.96
CA LEU A 84 8.69 -7.17 4.96
C LEU A 84 9.41 -8.40 4.37
N LEU A 85 9.36 -8.62 3.06
CA LEU A 85 10.08 -9.76 2.48
C LEU A 85 11.59 -9.61 2.70
N LYS A 86 12.21 -10.55 3.38
CA LYS A 86 13.68 -10.63 3.47
C LYS A 86 14.26 -10.88 2.08
N GLY A 87 15.11 -9.98 1.63
CA GLY A 87 15.62 -10.02 0.25
C GLY A 87 14.78 -9.25 -0.77
N VAL A 88 13.82 -8.41 -0.34
CA VAL A 88 13.05 -7.56 -1.25
C VAL A 88 13.94 -6.63 -2.08
N GLU A 89 15.10 -6.23 -1.56
CA GLU A 89 16.12 -5.48 -2.30
C GLU A 89 16.59 -6.21 -3.56
N GLN A 90 16.71 -7.54 -3.51
CA GLN A 90 17.08 -8.36 -4.68
C GLN A 90 15.97 -8.37 -5.73
N VAL A 91 14.72 -8.32 -5.31
CA VAL A 91 13.56 -8.20 -6.22
C VAL A 91 13.57 -6.84 -6.92
N ILE A 92 13.80 -5.75 -6.16
CA ILE A 92 13.93 -4.39 -6.69
C ILE A 92 15.09 -4.31 -7.69
N ASP A 93 16.26 -4.84 -7.32
CA ASP A 93 17.44 -4.89 -8.21
C ASP A 93 17.13 -5.63 -9.51
N ALA A 94 16.48 -6.78 -9.42
CA ALA A 94 16.15 -7.60 -10.57
C ALA A 94 15.20 -6.89 -11.55
N VAL A 95 14.24 -6.13 -11.05
CA VAL A 95 13.33 -5.32 -11.89
C VAL A 95 14.09 -4.16 -12.55
N HIS A 96 14.91 -3.44 -11.79
CA HIS A 96 15.73 -2.34 -12.32
C HIS A 96 16.76 -2.81 -13.36
N MET A 97 17.31 -4.02 -13.22
CA MET A 97 18.18 -4.62 -14.26
C MET A 97 17.46 -4.81 -15.60
N GLU A 98 16.15 -5.00 -15.59
CA GLU A 98 15.30 -5.06 -16.80
C GLU A 98 14.83 -3.66 -17.26
N GLN A 99 15.30 -2.58 -16.61
CA GLN A 99 14.98 -1.18 -16.93
C GLN A 99 13.48 -0.84 -16.85
N VAL A 100 12.75 -1.51 -15.96
CA VAL A 100 11.32 -1.26 -15.73
C VAL A 100 11.14 -0.53 -14.40
N PRO A 101 10.37 0.57 -14.36
CA PRO A 101 10.06 1.27 -13.13
C PRO A 101 9.18 0.42 -12.20
N ILE A 102 9.31 0.69 -10.91
CA ILE A 102 8.58 -0.02 -9.85
C ILE A 102 7.57 0.93 -9.20
N ARG A 103 6.33 0.46 -9.05
CA ARG A 103 5.33 0.99 -8.14
C ARG A 103 5.25 0.07 -6.92
N LEU A 104 5.27 0.64 -5.72
CA LEU A 104 5.14 -0.09 -4.46
C LEU A 104 3.86 0.33 -3.74
N LEU A 105 3.00 -0.63 -3.39
CA LEU A 105 1.96 -0.41 -2.39
C LEU A 105 2.52 -0.72 -1.00
N SER A 106 2.46 0.26 -0.12
CA SER A 106 2.82 0.13 1.28
C SER A 106 1.74 0.74 2.16
N ASN A 107 1.44 0.06 3.25
CA ASN A 107 0.51 0.60 4.25
C ASN A 107 1.09 1.77 5.08
N GLY A 108 2.35 2.14 4.87
CA GLY A 108 3.01 3.28 5.51
C GLY A 108 3.56 3.03 6.92
N TYR A 109 3.25 1.90 7.55
CA TYR A 109 3.71 1.58 8.92
C TYR A 109 5.23 1.65 9.05
N LEU A 110 5.93 0.99 8.11
CA LEU A 110 7.38 0.81 8.15
C LEU A 110 8.19 2.03 7.71
N TYR A 111 7.55 3.11 7.24
CA TYR A 111 8.26 4.35 6.89
C TYR A 111 8.97 5.03 8.06
N GLY A 112 8.58 4.70 9.30
CA GLY A 112 9.30 5.11 10.51
C GLY A 112 10.62 4.37 10.75
N THR A 113 10.89 3.29 10.00
CA THR A 113 12.12 2.50 10.11
C THR A 113 13.04 2.84 8.94
N PRO A 114 14.23 3.45 9.16
CA PRO A 114 15.08 3.97 8.07
C PRO A 114 15.41 2.95 6.98
N ALA A 115 15.68 1.70 7.35
CA ALA A 115 15.98 0.64 6.39
C ALA A 115 14.83 0.37 5.41
N TYR A 116 13.59 0.28 5.92
CA TYR A 116 12.42 0.06 5.07
C TYR A 116 12.03 1.30 4.27
N ALA A 117 12.17 2.50 4.85
CA ALA A 117 11.98 3.75 4.13
C ALA A 117 12.97 3.88 2.96
N ALA A 118 14.23 3.48 3.14
CA ALA A 118 15.23 3.45 2.08
C ALA A 118 14.87 2.46 0.97
N LEU A 119 14.35 1.28 1.30
CA LEU A 119 13.88 0.31 0.29
C LEU A 119 12.69 0.86 -0.53
N ALA A 120 11.69 1.42 0.14
CA ALA A 120 10.57 2.07 -0.54
C ALA A 120 11.04 3.26 -1.40
N GLY A 121 12.04 4.02 -0.93
CA GLY A 121 12.63 5.15 -1.65
C GLY A 121 13.36 4.79 -2.95
N ARG A 122 13.59 3.50 -3.21
CA ARG A 122 14.18 3.02 -4.47
C ARG A 122 13.13 2.80 -5.57
N CYS A 123 11.86 2.79 -5.22
CA CYS A 123 10.77 2.64 -6.19
C CYS A 123 10.41 4.01 -6.80
N GLU A 124 10.08 4.05 -8.09
CA GLU A 124 9.75 5.28 -8.81
C GLU A 124 8.37 5.83 -8.40
N GLU A 125 7.46 4.95 -8.03
CA GLU A 125 6.15 5.31 -7.49
C GLU A 125 5.89 4.56 -6.19
N VAL A 126 5.37 5.27 -5.18
CA VAL A 126 4.97 4.67 -3.91
C VAL A 126 3.54 5.08 -3.60
N ILE A 127 2.71 4.10 -3.28
CA ILE A 127 1.36 4.32 -2.78
C ILE A 127 1.42 4.15 -1.26
N GLY A 128 1.12 5.22 -0.52
CA GLY A 128 0.92 5.19 0.92
C GLY A 128 -0.57 5.15 1.25
N GLU A 129 -0.96 4.39 2.27
CA GLU A 129 -2.36 4.20 2.63
C GLU A 129 -2.73 4.92 3.93
N LEU A 130 -3.84 5.66 3.91
CA LEU A 130 -4.45 6.27 5.08
C LEU A 130 -5.91 5.81 5.19
N LYS A 131 -6.28 5.14 6.28
CA LYS A 131 -7.59 4.48 6.43
C LYS A 131 -8.38 4.99 7.62
N MET A 132 -7.69 5.51 8.64
CA MET A 132 -8.28 6.02 9.88
C MET A 132 -7.65 7.35 10.25
N GLY A 133 -8.47 8.30 10.69
CA GLY A 133 -8.02 9.60 11.22
C GLY A 133 -7.91 9.61 12.74
N ARG A 134 -8.83 8.91 13.43
CA ARG A 134 -8.93 8.92 14.88
C ARG A 134 -8.32 7.68 15.51
N GLU A 135 -7.70 7.86 16.70
CA GLU A 135 -7.00 6.79 17.41
C GLU A 135 -7.93 5.61 17.75
N GLU A 136 -9.13 5.89 18.24
CA GLU A 136 -10.09 4.85 18.60
C GLU A 136 -10.46 3.98 17.37
N ALA A 137 -10.75 4.60 16.24
CA ALA A 137 -11.06 3.91 14.99
C ALA A 137 -9.83 3.13 14.47
N PHE A 138 -8.64 3.72 14.59
CA PHE A 138 -7.38 3.09 14.18
C PHE A 138 -7.14 1.78 14.96
N GLN A 139 -7.30 1.81 16.28
CA GLN A 139 -7.13 0.63 17.12
C GLN A 139 -8.22 -0.42 16.87
N LYS A 140 -9.48 0.00 16.69
CA LYS A 140 -10.61 -0.92 16.49
C LYS A 140 -10.67 -1.55 15.12
N ALA A 141 -10.44 -0.76 14.07
CA ALA A 141 -10.67 -1.18 12.69
C ALA A 141 -9.39 -1.55 11.95
N GLN A 142 -8.31 -0.81 12.08
CA GLN A 142 -7.04 -1.10 11.41
C GLN A 142 -6.16 -2.06 12.21
N ARG A 143 -6.28 -2.07 13.53
CA ARG A 143 -5.64 -3.01 14.46
C ARG A 143 -4.14 -3.14 14.24
N PRO A 144 -3.37 -2.06 14.52
CA PRO A 144 -1.92 -2.09 14.38
C PRO A 144 -1.29 -3.08 15.33
N ILE A 145 -0.07 -3.52 15.00
CA ILE A 145 0.75 -4.28 15.93
C ILE A 145 1.19 -3.38 17.08
N ALA A 146 1.16 -3.89 18.31
CA ALA A 146 1.61 -3.25 19.57
C ALA A 146 1.47 -1.71 19.59
N SER A 147 1.46 -1.02 20.63
CA SER A 147 1.41 0.44 20.93
C SER A 147 1.57 1.49 19.77
N TYR A 148 1.43 1.10 18.50
CA TYR A 148 1.51 2.00 17.34
C TYR A 148 0.24 2.84 17.20
N THR A 149 0.39 4.15 17.04
CA THR A 149 -0.71 5.12 17.05
C THR A 149 -0.95 5.71 15.65
N VAL A 150 -2.17 6.23 15.41
CA VAL A 150 -2.48 6.95 14.16
C VAL A 150 -1.60 8.19 13.99
N ARG A 151 -1.24 8.86 15.09
CA ARG A 151 -0.32 10.01 15.05
C ARG A 151 1.07 9.62 14.56
N GLN A 152 1.61 8.49 15.06
CA GLN A 152 2.90 7.95 14.57
C GLN A 152 2.80 7.58 13.09
N HIS A 153 1.69 6.97 12.68
CA HIS A 153 1.43 6.60 11.30
C HIS A 153 1.49 7.79 10.35
N LEU A 154 0.75 8.85 10.66
CA LEU A 154 0.77 10.10 9.90
C LEU A 154 2.17 10.74 9.89
N GLN A 155 2.85 10.80 11.04
CA GLN A 155 4.18 11.39 11.13
C GLN A 155 5.22 10.62 10.32
N ASN A 156 5.17 9.29 10.33
CA ASN A 156 6.06 8.44 9.54
C ASN A 156 5.86 8.69 8.05
N MET A 157 4.60 8.77 7.59
CA MET A 157 4.27 9.06 6.20
C MET A 157 4.75 10.45 5.79
N ILE A 158 4.55 11.47 6.64
CA ILE A 158 5.03 12.85 6.41
C ILE A 158 6.57 12.87 6.32
N ASN A 159 7.26 12.18 7.21
CA ASN A 159 8.71 12.14 7.21
C ASN A 159 9.25 11.44 5.96
N PHE A 160 8.66 10.32 5.57
CA PHE A 160 9.00 9.63 4.32
C PHE A 160 8.79 10.55 3.12
N ARG A 161 7.61 11.19 3.00
CA ARG A 161 7.30 12.08 1.88
C ARG A 161 8.30 13.24 1.71
N LYS A 162 8.81 13.78 2.82
CA LYS A 162 9.80 14.88 2.79
C LYS A 162 11.12 14.50 2.12
N SER A 163 11.53 13.25 2.20
CA SER A 163 12.78 12.73 1.64
C SER A 163 12.58 11.97 0.32
N TYR A 164 11.35 11.59 0.00
CA TYR A 164 11.03 10.83 -1.19
C TYR A 164 10.88 11.75 -2.41
N THR A 165 11.65 11.47 -3.45
CA THR A 165 11.70 12.26 -4.70
C THR A 165 10.90 11.66 -5.85
N GLY A 166 10.44 10.41 -5.72
CA GLY A 166 9.58 9.75 -6.70
C GLY A 166 8.12 10.22 -6.60
N ARG A 167 7.25 9.63 -7.39
CA ARG A 167 5.81 9.93 -7.38
C ARG A 167 5.16 9.29 -6.15
N PHE A 168 4.60 10.11 -5.30
CA PHE A 168 3.88 9.67 -4.10
C PHE A 168 2.37 9.72 -4.33
N HIS A 169 1.75 8.56 -4.33
CA HIS A 169 0.29 8.43 -4.37
C HIS A 169 -0.22 8.24 -2.94
N LEU A 170 -1.27 8.96 -2.59
CA LEU A 170 -1.98 8.74 -1.33
C LEU A 170 -3.31 8.05 -1.63
N GLU A 171 -3.49 6.85 -1.10
CA GLU A 171 -4.78 6.18 -1.09
C GLU A 171 -5.47 6.38 0.25
N ILE A 172 -6.68 6.95 0.23
CA ILE A 172 -7.51 7.09 1.43
C ILE A 172 -8.69 6.12 1.31
N THR A 173 -8.76 5.16 2.23
CA THR A 173 -9.90 4.24 2.32
C THR A 173 -10.90 4.77 3.34
N VAL A 174 -12.08 5.20 2.88
CA VAL A 174 -13.17 5.66 3.76
C VAL A 174 -14.03 4.48 4.19
N VAL A 175 -14.04 4.21 5.49
CA VAL A 175 -14.71 3.05 6.09
C VAL A 175 -15.92 3.51 6.89
N LYS A 176 -17.11 3.06 6.48
CA LYS A 176 -18.39 3.42 7.10
C LYS A 176 -18.41 3.12 8.59
N GLY A 177 -18.78 4.12 9.39
CA GLY A 177 -18.84 4.04 10.86
C GLY A 177 -17.49 4.11 11.57
N TYR A 178 -16.37 4.30 10.82
CA TYR A 178 -15.03 4.38 11.38
C TYR A 178 -14.25 5.62 10.94
N SER A 179 -14.34 6.00 9.67
CA SER A 179 -13.59 7.13 9.12
C SER A 179 -14.40 8.00 8.14
N ASP A 180 -15.72 7.84 8.12
CA ASP A 180 -16.68 8.65 7.34
C ASP A 180 -17.27 9.83 8.13
N ASP A 181 -16.86 10.02 9.38
CA ASP A 181 -17.30 11.12 10.25
C ASP A 181 -16.53 12.43 9.94
N PRO A 182 -17.12 13.62 10.28
CA PRO A 182 -16.51 14.91 9.96
C PRO A 182 -15.10 15.11 10.52
N GLU A 183 -14.83 14.63 11.74
CA GLU A 183 -13.50 14.75 12.36
C GLU A 183 -12.45 13.96 11.58
N SER A 184 -12.76 12.71 11.20
CA SER A 184 -11.87 11.88 10.38
C SER A 184 -11.61 12.51 9.03
N LEU A 185 -12.64 13.08 8.38
CA LEU A 185 -12.50 13.75 7.08
C LEU A 185 -11.65 15.03 7.17
N ASP A 186 -11.76 15.80 8.26
CA ASP A 186 -10.89 16.97 8.49
C ASP A 186 -9.42 16.58 8.71
N ILE A 187 -9.18 15.46 9.40
CA ILE A 187 -7.83 14.90 9.56
C ILE A 187 -7.27 14.45 8.20
N PHE A 188 -8.07 13.76 7.39
CA PHE A 188 -7.65 13.36 6.04
C PHE A 188 -7.34 14.58 5.16
N ARG A 189 -8.17 15.61 5.18
CA ARG A 189 -7.92 16.86 4.46
C ARG A 189 -6.61 17.51 4.89
N SER A 190 -6.37 17.57 6.20
CA SER A 190 -5.11 18.09 6.75
C SER A 190 -3.90 17.25 6.31
N ALA A 191 -4.03 15.92 6.29
CA ALA A 191 -2.99 15.01 5.82
C ALA A 191 -2.68 15.22 4.33
N VAL A 192 -3.70 15.34 3.48
CA VAL A 192 -3.55 15.66 2.04
C VAL A 192 -2.80 16.96 1.84
N ALA A 193 -3.17 18.02 2.59
CA ALA A 193 -2.53 19.34 2.50
C ALA A 193 -1.04 19.31 2.88
N VAL A 194 -0.66 18.48 3.85
CA VAL A 194 0.74 18.34 4.30
C VAL A 194 1.55 17.42 3.41
N LEU A 195 0.98 16.26 3.02
CA LEU A 195 1.65 15.23 2.21
C LEU A 195 1.83 15.69 0.76
N LYS A 196 0.93 16.53 0.25
CA LYS A 196 0.93 17.02 -1.14
C LYS A 196 1.20 15.86 -2.12
N PRO A 197 0.33 14.83 -2.16
CA PRO A 197 0.54 13.69 -3.01
C PRO A 197 0.49 14.09 -4.49
N ASP A 198 1.27 13.41 -5.32
CA ASP A 198 1.25 13.58 -6.78
C ASP A 198 -0.04 12.99 -7.38
N MET A 199 -0.64 12.02 -6.70
CA MET A 199 -1.97 11.47 -6.99
C MET A 199 -2.70 11.19 -5.68
N LEU A 200 -3.99 11.55 -5.64
CA LEU A 200 -4.89 11.25 -4.52
C LEU A 200 -5.99 10.32 -5.02
N GLN A 201 -6.12 9.16 -4.38
CA GLN A 201 -7.18 8.20 -4.65
C GLN A 201 -8.04 8.01 -3.41
N ILE A 202 -9.35 8.18 -3.54
CA ILE A 202 -10.31 7.97 -2.47
C ILE A 202 -11.13 6.73 -2.81
N VAL A 203 -11.10 5.75 -1.92
CA VAL A 203 -11.77 4.46 -2.11
C VAL A 203 -12.60 4.09 -0.88
N THR A 204 -13.38 3.03 -1.00
CA THR A 204 -14.10 2.38 0.08
C THR A 204 -13.71 0.90 0.13
N PRO A 205 -13.91 0.17 1.26
CA PRO A 205 -13.53 -1.24 1.34
C PRO A 205 -14.06 -2.07 0.18
N GLU A 206 -13.23 -3.00 -0.30
CA GLU A 206 -13.57 -3.92 -1.38
C GLU A 206 -14.52 -5.03 -0.94
N PHE A 207 -15.01 -5.78 -1.91
CA PHE A 207 -15.79 -7.00 -1.64
C PHE A 207 -14.99 -8.00 -0.78
N PRO A 208 -15.58 -8.67 0.21
CA PRO A 208 -17.01 -8.63 0.55
C PRO A 208 -17.42 -7.52 1.54
N PHE A 209 -16.47 -6.73 2.03
CA PHE A 209 -16.68 -5.76 3.11
C PHE A 209 -17.41 -4.49 2.66
N ASN A 210 -17.39 -4.18 1.37
CA ASN A 210 -18.13 -3.04 0.80
C ASN A 210 -19.63 -3.05 1.12
N LYS A 211 -20.23 -4.23 1.31
CA LYS A 211 -21.65 -4.37 1.64
C LYS A 211 -22.02 -3.83 3.03
N VAL A 212 -21.07 -3.83 3.97
CA VAL A 212 -21.33 -3.45 5.37
C VAL A 212 -20.51 -2.22 5.77
N LEU A 213 -19.26 -2.16 5.33
CA LEU A 213 -18.30 -1.13 5.70
C LEU A 213 -18.01 -0.13 4.57
N GLY A 214 -18.60 -0.32 3.40
CA GLY A 214 -18.52 0.62 2.30
C GLY A 214 -19.48 1.78 2.46
N ILE A 215 -19.07 2.95 1.97
CA ILE A 215 -19.97 4.09 1.74
C ILE A 215 -20.54 4.01 0.32
N SER A 216 -21.66 4.71 0.09
CA SER A 216 -22.29 4.77 -1.24
C SER A 216 -21.43 5.56 -2.23
N GLN A 217 -21.69 5.40 -3.53
CA GLN A 217 -20.99 6.15 -4.57
C GLN A 217 -21.22 7.66 -4.45
N ASP A 218 -22.41 8.09 -4.05
CA ASP A 218 -22.71 9.51 -3.84
C ASP A 218 -21.95 10.09 -2.64
N GLU A 219 -21.81 9.32 -1.56
CA GLU A 219 -21.01 9.70 -0.40
C GLU A 219 -19.52 9.74 -0.77
N LEU A 220 -19.03 8.74 -1.51
CA LEU A 220 -17.64 8.68 -1.97
C LEU A 220 -17.30 9.90 -2.84
N LYS A 221 -18.22 10.29 -3.76
CA LYS A 221 -18.06 11.49 -4.57
C LYS A 221 -17.95 12.75 -3.72
N LYS A 222 -18.85 12.93 -2.75
CA LYS A 222 -18.82 14.10 -1.83
C LYS A 222 -17.52 14.16 -1.03
N VAL A 223 -17.06 13.02 -0.52
CA VAL A 223 -15.79 12.95 0.21
C VAL A 223 -14.62 13.30 -0.72
N THR A 224 -14.62 12.77 -1.94
CA THR A 224 -13.59 13.10 -2.93
C THR A 224 -13.55 14.60 -3.21
N GLU A 225 -14.69 15.23 -3.46
CA GLU A 225 -14.80 16.68 -3.67
C GLU A 225 -14.27 17.46 -2.45
N LEU A 226 -14.64 17.04 -1.23
CA LEU A 226 -14.18 17.65 0.02
C LEU A 226 -12.65 17.60 0.17
N LEU A 227 -12.04 16.43 -0.11
CA LEU A 227 -10.61 16.21 0.10
C LEU A 227 -9.73 16.80 -1.02
N THR A 228 -10.30 16.99 -2.22
CA THR A 228 -9.61 17.58 -3.37
C THR A 228 -9.75 19.11 -3.46
N SER A 229 -10.82 19.69 -2.92
CA SER A 229 -11.09 21.14 -2.98
C SER A 229 -10.14 22.01 -2.17
N SER A 230 -9.27 21.43 -1.37
CA SER A 230 -8.33 22.17 -0.48
C SER A 230 -6.95 22.47 -1.11
N ASN A 231 -6.76 22.15 -2.40
CA ASN A 231 -5.49 22.35 -3.12
C ASN A 231 -5.51 23.58 -4.09
N GLN A 232 -6.47 24.50 -3.91
CA GLN A 232 -6.51 25.78 -4.62
C GLN A 232 -6.04 26.95 -3.75
#